data_9cec976f0c1df9a9cd7713d9c1482c3f
#
_entry.id   9cec976f0c1df9a9cd7713d9c1482c3f
#
_cell.length_a   1.000
_cell.length_b   1.000
_cell.length_c   1.000
_cell.angle_alpha   90.00
_cell.angle_beta   90.00
_cell.angle_gamma   90.00
#
_symmetry.space_group_name_H-M   'P 1'
#
loop_
_entity.id
_entity.type
_entity.pdbx_description
1 polymer ?
#
loop_
_entity_poly.entity_id
_entity_poly.type
_entity_poly.pdbx_seq_one_letter_code
_entity_poly.pdbx_strand_id
1 'polypeptide(L)'
;MDYGINPETGARDCRYNYDKTDQLPATPACAYDSSWGSYLAGGIGLGSPGECSPYNVMGYNNAVNADAKAYFTSYSNDGVQLNQNSVVGSISGVAYELPAGPIEFVVGFDRRKEEARYDADQFALLSVAIRGSQTRGTSGSFDLDSEYLELSIPILSDMPFAKDVRIDYGYRELENTNSLRTNAYDVDALSLFWRVTDEVAIRASE
;
A
#
# COMPACT_ATOMS: atom_id res chain seq x y z
N MET A 1 36.53 -3.22 -7.49
CA MET A 1 37.32 -2.21 -6.72
C MET A 1 38.75 -2.59 -6.86
N ASP A 2 39.61 -1.68 -7.30
CA ASP A 2 41.02 -1.92 -7.52
C ASP A 2 41.80 -1.43 -6.27
N TYR A 3 42.61 -2.32 -5.69
CA TYR A 3 43.38 -2.06 -4.49
C TYR A 3 44.86 -2.10 -4.82
N GLY A 4 45.59 -1.22 -4.20
CA GLY A 4 47.08 -1.20 -4.27
C GLY A 4 47.70 -0.91 -2.91
N ILE A 5 49.00 -0.85 -2.89
CA ILE A 5 49.77 -0.35 -1.74
C ILE A 5 49.91 1.16 -1.92
N ASN A 6 49.36 1.93 -1.00
CA ASN A 6 49.54 3.37 -1.01
C ASN A 6 51.00 3.69 -0.77
N PRO A 7 51.68 4.38 -1.71
CA PRO A 7 53.09 4.63 -1.61
C PRO A 7 53.48 5.55 -0.47
N GLU A 8 52.56 6.36 0.04
CA GLU A 8 52.82 7.29 1.15
C GLU A 8 52.68 6.62 2.53
N THR A 9 51.74 5.70 2.66
CA THR A 9 51.43 5.06 3.96
C THR A 9 51.92 3.64 4.07
N GLY A 10 52.27 2.98 2.94
CA GLY A 10 52.65 1.57 2.89
C GLY A 10 51.50 0.59 3.19
N ALA A 11 50.29 1.07 3.40
CA ALA A 11 49.12 0.28 3.68
C ALA A 11 48.34 -0.09 2.40
N ARG A 12 47.54 -1.15 2.48
CA ARG A 12 46.56 -1.45 1.44
C ARG A 12 45.48 -0.38 1.45
N ASP A 13 45.28 0.23 0.30
CA ASP A 13 44.28 1.27 0.13
C ASP A 13 43.61 1.15 -1.24
N CYS A 14 42.48 1.80 -1.42
CA CYS A 14 41.85 1.92 -2.74
C CYS A 14 42.79 2.73 -3.65
N ARG A 15 43.08 2.23 -4.86
CA ARG A 15 43.97 2.94 -5.80
C ARG A 15 43.49 4.37 -6.06
N TYR A 16 42.17 4.56 -6.09
CA TYR A 16 41.56 5.87 -6.25
C TYR A 16 41.99 6.91 -5.22
N ASN A 17 42.34 6.51 -3.99
CA ASN A 17 42.71 7.45 -2.94
C ASN A 17 44.12 8.09 -3.17
N TYR A 18 45.01 7.40 -3.84
CA TYR A 18 46.39 7.85 -4.01
C TYR A 18 46.87 7.99 -5.47
N ASP A 19 46.29 7.23 -6.40
CA ASP A 19 46.65 7.31 -7.82
C ASP A 19 45.61 8.11 -8.61
N LYS A 20 45.92 9.40 -8.76
CA LYS A 20 45.06 10.32 -9.51
C LYS A 20 45.26 10.26 -11.03
N THR A 21 46.24 9.48 -11.50
CA THR A 21 46.51 9.36 -12.93
C THR A 21 45.61 8.33 -13.60
N ASP A 22 45.06 7.42 -12.83
CA ASP A 22 44.13 6.35 -13.28
C ASP A 22 42.67 6.69 -12.97
N GLN A 23 42.39 7.97 -12.73
CA GLN A 23 40.99 8.44 -12.63
C GLN A 23 40.35 8.31 -14.00
N LEU A 24 39.62 7.21 -14.20
CA LEU A 24 38.71 7.07 -15.33
C LEU A 24 37.86 8.34 -15.43
N PRO A 25 37.76 8.94 -16.65
CA PRO A 25 36.86 10.06 -16.83
C PRO A 25 35.46 9.62 -16.40
N ALA A 26 35.06 10.15 -15.24
CA ALA A 26 33.68 10.17 -14.76
C ALA A 26 32.80 8.98 -15.13
N THR A 27 33.13 7.80 -14.61
CA THR A 27 32.05 6.79 -14.50
C THR A 27 31.13 7.22 -13.35
N PRO A 28 29.80 7.20 -13.51
CA PRO A 28 28.85 7.81 -12.57
C PRO A 28 28.90 7.27 -11.14
N ALA A 29 29.60 6.18 -10.91
CA ALA A 29 29.70 5.56 -9.58
C ALA A 29 30.80 6.14 -8.67
N CYS A 30 31.74 6.88 -9.22
CA CYS A 30 32.87 7.47 -8.48
C CYS A 30 33.24 8.87 -8.98
N ALA A 31 32.48 9.44 -9.92
CA ALA A 31 32.76 10.77 -10.43
C ALA A 31 32.02 11.78 -9.58
N TYR A 32 32.81 12.65 -8.97
CA TYR A 32 32.34 13.91 -8.50
C TYR A 32 31.90 14.76 -9.71
N ASP A 33 30.63 14.67 -10.07
CA ASP A 33 30.01 15.70 -10.89
C ASP A 33 29.67 16.87 -9.98
N SER A 34 30.31 18.01 -10.23
CA SER A 34 30.05 19.23 -9.47
C SER A 34 28.60 19.71 -9.52
N SER A 35 27.82 19.25 -10.51
CA SER A 35 26.38 19.49 -10.58
C SER A 35 25.58 18.69 -9.56
N TRP A 36 26.10 17.54 -9.11
CA TRP A 36 25.49 16.66 -8.10
C TRP A 36 26.11 16.83 -6.72
N GLY A 37 27.28 17.46 -6.64
CA GLY A 37 28.08 17.59 -5.41
C GLY A 37 27.35 18.31 -4.29
N SER A 38 26.45 19.23 -4.60
CA SER A 38 25.65 19.93 -3.58
C SER A 38 24.60 19.04 -2.91
N TYR A 39 24.12 18.01 -3.62
CA TYR A 39 23.15 17.07 -3.08
C TYR A 39 23.82 15.94 -2.29
N LEU A 40 25.02 15.52 -2.70
CA LEU A 40 25.74 14.42 -2.06
C LEU A 40 26.61 14.90 -0.89
N ALA A 41 27.10 16.14 -0.90
CA ALA A 41 27.88 16.73 0.19
C ALA A 41 27.01 17.12 1.42
N GLY A 42 25.71 17.14 1.29
CA GLY A 42 24.78 17.60 2.32
C GLY A 42 24.35 16.55 3.34
N GLY A 43 25.12 15.49 3.58
CA GLY A 43 24.88 14.59 4.72
C GLY A 43 24.38 13.18 4.40
N ILE A 44 24.60 12.70 3.20
CA ILE A 44 24.20 11.34 2.83
C ILE A 44 25.27 10.27 3.07
N GLY A 45 26.20 10.47 3.98
CA GLY A 45 27.09 9.38 4.42
C GLY A 45 27.93 8.69 3.33
N LEU A 46 27.88 9.20 2.09
CA LEU A 46 28.83 8.80 1.06
C LEU A 46 30.13 9.54 1.39
N GLY A 47 31.13 8.79 1.73
CA GLY A 47 32.46 9.35 2.08
C GLY A 47 32.89 10.44 1.11
N SER A 48 33.62 11.44 1.63
CA SER A 48 34.18 12.50 0.80
C SER A 48 34.99 11.90 -0.35
N PRO A 49 35.09 12.58 -1.51
CA PRO A 49 36.00 12.14 -2.57
C PRO A 49 37.39 11.90 -2.00
N GLY A 50 37.87 10.66 -2.06
CA GLY A 50 39.13 10.24 -1.46
C GLY A 50 39.02 9.34 -0.22
N GLU A 51 37.83 9.15 0.36
CA GLU A 51 37.61 8.28 1.52
C GLU A 51 37.05 6.89 1.15
N CYS A 52 37.53 6.34 0.05
CA CYS A 52 37.19 4.96 -0.32
C CYS A 52 37.74 4.00 0.75
N SER A 53 36.89 3.18 1.34
CA SER A 53 37.30 2.17 2.32
C SER A 53 37.30 0.77 1.70
N PRO A 54 38.42 0.02 1.80
CA PRO A 54 38.52 -1.30 1.22
C PRO A 54 37.60 -2.30 1.93
N TYR A 55 36.82 -3.04 1.16
CA TYR A 55 35.93 -4.11 1.65
C TYR A 55 36.35 -5.47 1.12
N ASN A 56 36.63 -6.41 2.02
CA ASN A 56 37.01 -7.76 1.64
C ASN A 56 35.78 -8.64 1.39
N VAL A 57 35.36 -8.76 0.13
CA VAL A 57 34.19 -9.54 -0.30
C VAL A 57 34.41 -11.05 -0.15
N MET A 58 35.67 -11.52 -0.14
CA MET A 58 36.07 -12.92 -0.14
C MET A 58 36.51 -13.42 1.24
N GLY A 59 36.50 -12.57 2.25
CA GLY A 59 36.96 -12.93 3.60
C GLY A 59 36.00 -13.90 4.29
N TYR A 60 36.57 -15.00 4.79
CA TYR A 60 35.85 -15.87 5.73
C TYR A 60 35.67 -15.11 7.06
N ASN A 61 34.48 -15.11 7.62
CA ASN A 61 34.08 -14.21 8.72
C ASN A 61 34.14 -12.72 8.32
N ASN A 62 33.21 -12.34 7.47
CA ASN A 62 32.99 -10.94 7.10
C ASN A 62 32.78 -10.04 8.33
N ALA A 63 33.86 -9.81 9.09
CA ALA A 63 33.95 -8.65 9.93
C ALA A 63 33.95 -7.46 8.97
N VAL A 64 32.75 -7.00 8.61
CA VAL A 64 32.58 -5.79 7.83
C VAL A 64 33.26 -4.70 8.63
N ASN A 65 34.41 -4.24 8.13
CA ASN A 65 35.09 -3.10 8.64
C ASN A 65 34.04 -1.98 8.77
N ALA A 66 33.98 -1.34 9.93
CA ALA A 66 32.97 -0.31 10.22
C ALA A 66 33.04 0.83 9.21
N ASP A 67 34.25 1.18 8.78
CA ASP A 67 34.51 2.26 7.81
C ASP A 67 34.01 1.87 6.42
N ALA A 68 34.26 0.63 5.98
CA ALA A 68 33.71 0.13 4.72
C ALA A 68 32.19 0.08 4.75
N LYS A 69 31.59 -0.36 5.86
CA LYS A 69 30.14 -0.34 6.04
C LYS A 69 29.59 1.08 5.95
N ALA A 70 30.21 2.04 6.64
CA ALA A 70 29.79 3.43 6.61
C ALA A 70 29.90 4.03 5.19
N TYR A 71 30.89 3.60 4.41
CA TYR A 71 31.10 4.06 3.04
C TYR A 71 30.02 3.61 2.07
N PHE A 72 29.54 2.35 2.15
CA PHE A 72 28.61 1.81 1.16
C PHE A 72 27.18 1.58 1.67
N THR A 73 26.90 1.89 2.93
CA THR A 73 25.54 1.81 3.47
C THR A 73 24.94 3.17 3.67
N SER A 74 23.69 3.28 3.34
CA SER A 74 22.84 4.44 3.63
C SER A 74 21.49 3.99 4.11
N TYR A 75 20.79 4.88 4.79
CA TYR A 75 19.41 4.66 5.21
C TYR A 75 18.47 5.26 4.17
N SER A 76 17.47 4.49 3.75
CA SER A 76 16.36 4.98 2.97
C SER A 76 15.16 5.17 3.90
N ASN A 77 14.48 6.29 3.77
CA ASN A 77 13.31 6.62 4.57
C ASN A 77 12.14 6.98 3.66
N ASP A 78 11.35 5.98 3.31
CA ASP A 78 10.15 6.14 2.51
C ASP A 78 8.96 6.48 3.41
N GLY A 79 8.13 7.42 2.98
CA GLY A 79 6.90 7.81 3.65
C GLY A 79 5.67 7.21 2.97
N VAL A 80 4.77 6.62 3.76
CA VAL A 80 3.44 6.21 3.29
C VAL A 80 2.40 6.90 4.17
N GLN A 81 1.47 7.58 3.55
CA GLN A 81 0.34 8.19 4.22
C GLN A 81 -0.96 7.66 3.61
N LEU A 82 -1.82 7.13 4.47
CA LEU A 82 -3.16 6.68 4.12
C LEU A 82 -4.17 7.46 4.96
N ASN A 83 -5.09 8.13 4.30
CA ASN A 83 -6.19 8.84 4.94
C ASN A 83 -7.50 8.22 4.49
N GLN A 84 -8.38 7.91 5.44
CA GLN A 84 -9.73 7.44 5.16
C GLN A 84 -10.71 8.26 5.98
N ASN A 85 -11.72 8.79 5.29
CA ASN A 85 -12.88 9.42 5.89
C ASN A 85 -14.12 8.64 5.50
N SER A 86 -14.93 8.23 6.45
CA SER A 86 -16.21 7.56 6.19
C SER A 86 -17.35 8.17 6.98
N VAL A 87 -18.51 8.25 6.34
CA VAL A 87 -19.77 8.66 6.94
C VAL A 87 -20.82 7.62 6.57
N VAL A 88 -21.39 6.98 7.58
CA VAL A 88 -22.43 5.97 7.42
C VAL A 88 -23.66 6.42 8.15
N GLY A 89 -24.82 6.29 7.52
CA GLY A 89 -26.11 6.55 8.12
C GLY A 89 -27.14 5.51 7.70
N SER A 90 -27.96 5.08 8.65
CA SER A 90 -29.07 4.15 8.35
C SER A 90 -30.26 4.42 9.23
N ILE A 91 -31.42 4.09 8.71
CA ILE A 91 -32.71 4.06 9.40
C ILE A 91 -33.31 2.69 9.19
N SER A 92 -33.79 2.07 10.26
CA SER A 92 -34.47 0.78 10.22
C SER A 92 -35.77 0.85 11.03
N GLY A 93 -36.72 0.02 10.67
CA GLY A 93 -37.99 -0.03 11.38
C GLY A 93 -38.97 -1.02 10.77
N VAL A 94 -40.19 -0.98 11.28
CA VAL A 94 -41.31 -1.74 10.77
C VAL A 94 -42.11 -0.87 9.82
N ALA A 95 -42.26 -1.33 8.57
CA ALA A 95 -43.03 -0.63 7.55
C ALA A 95 -44.53 -0.92 7.66
N TYR A 96 -44.87 -2.16 7.93
CA TYR A 96 -46.28 -2.62 8.03
C TYR A 96 -46.35 -3.95 8.79
N GLU A 97 -47.47 -4.17 9.50
CA GLU A 97 -47.78 -5.43 10.20
C GLU A 97 -48.63 -6.35 9.31
N LEU A 98 -48.08 -7.50 8.91
CA LEU A 98 -48.79 -8.57 8.23
C LEU A 98 -49.29 -9.59 9.24
N PRO A 99 -50.29 -10.45 8.86
CA PRO A 99 -50.70 -11.56 9.73
C PRO A 99 -49.57 -12.55 10.06
N ALA A 100 -48.56 -12.62 9.21
CA ALA A 100 -47.40 -13.48 9.39
C ALA A 100 -46.26 -12.83 10.21
N GLY A 101 -46.34 -11.52 10.49
CA GLY A 101 -45.36 -10.74 11.22
C GLY A 101 -45.08 -9.38 10.58
N PRO A 102 -44.20 -8.57 11.15
CA PRO A 102 -43.88 -7.25 10.63
C PRO A 102 -43.02 -7.32 9.36
N ILE A 103 -43.31 -6.42 8.41
CA ILE A 103 -42.35 -6.09 7.32
C ILE A 103 -41.31 -5.18 7.90
N GLU A 104 -40.07 -5.64 7.92
CA GLU A 104 -38.94 -4.85 8.38
C GLU A 104 -38.18 -4.24 7.22
N PHE A 105 -37.66 -3.05 7.40
CA PHE A 105 -36.83 -2.38 6.40
C PHE A 105 -35.59 -1.75 7.02
N VAL A 106 -34.54 -1.67 6.22
CA VAL A 106 -33.34 -0.86 6.48
C VAL A 106 -33.07 -0.05 5.22
N VAL A 107 -32.88 1.25 5.36
CA VAL A 107 -32.38 2.11 4.29
C VAL A 107 -31.19 2.89 4.84
N GLY A 108 -30.16 3.01 4.03
CA GLY A 108 -28.97 3.69 4.48
C GLY A 108 -28.05 4.12 3.34
N PHE A 109 -27.02 4.84 3.75
CA PHE A 109 -25.96 5.27 2.87
C PHE A 109 -24.61 5.10 3.53
N ASP A 110 -23.58 4.90 2.71
CA ASP A 110 -22.17 4.87 3.11
C ASP A 110 -21.38 5.73 2.12
N ARG A 111 -20.66 6.72 2.64
CA ARG A 111 -19.75 7.56 1.88
C ARG A 111 -18.36 7.41 2.44
N ARG A 112 -17.40 7.03 1.57
CA ARG A 112 -16.03 6.80 1.97
C ARG A 112 -15.08 7.45 0.98
N LYS A 113 -14.19 8.26 1.51
CA LYS A 113 -13.09 8.86 0.76
C LYS A 113 -11.78 8.28 1.25
N GLU A 114 -11.00 7.75 0.33
CA GLU A 114 -9.65 7.23 0.60
C GLU A 114 -8.61 7.98 -0.20
N GLU A 115 -7.53 8.34 0.46
CA GLU A 115 -6.37 9.00 -0.14
C GLU A 115 -5.12 8.25 0.28
N ALA A 116 -4.29 7.91 -0.70
CA ALA A 116 -3.00 7.28 -0.49
C ALA A 116 -1.90 8.16 -1.08
N ARG A 117 -0.81 8.31 -0.34
CA ARG A 117 0.39 9.01 -0.78
C ARG A 117 1.62 8.21 -0.38
N TYR A 118 2.49 8.02 -1.33
CA TYR A 118 3.81 7.46 -1.14
C TYR A 118 4.86 8.52 -1.50
N ASP A 119 5.70 8.87 -0.55
CA ASP A 119 6.83 9.78 -0.72
C ASP A 119 8.11 8.95 -0.73
N ALA A 120 8.76 8.90 -1.89
CA ALA A 120 9.99 8.17 -2.06
C ALA A 120 11.18 8.96 -1.48
N ASP A 121 12.11 8.24 -0.88
CA ASP A 121 13.39 8.79 -0.41
C ASP A 121 14.21 9.38 -1.56
N GLN A 122 15.05 10.37 -1.25
CA GLN A 122 15.93 10.99 -2.23
C GLN A 122 16.87 10.01 -2.92
N PHE A 123 17.34 8.98 -2.22
CA PHE A 123 18.19 7.94 -2.83
C PHE A 123 17.45 7.14 -3.88
N ALA A 124 16.16 6.84 -3.62
CA ALA A 124 15.31 6.14 -4.57
C ALA A 124 15.00 7.02 -5.80
N LEU A 125 14.77 8.33 -5.57
CA LEU A 125 14.50 9.29 -6.64
C LEU A 125 15.70 9.49 -7.57
N LEU A 126 16.91 9.51 -7.01
CA LEU A 126 18.14 9.76 -7.76
C LEU A 126 18.76 8.50 -8.36
N SER A 127 18.16 7.32 -8.16
CA SER A 127 18.70 6.02 -8.60
C SER A 127 20.11 5.72 -8.07
N VAL A 128 20.49 6.31 -6.95
CA VAL A 128 21.84 6.10 -6.35
C VAL A 128 21.88 4.82 -5.50
N ALA A 129 20.75 4.25 -5.18
CA ALA A 129 20.68 2.98 -4.48
C ALA A 129 21.06 1.81 -5.42
N ILE A 130 21.67 0.76 -4.86
CA ILE A 130 22.24 -0.41 -5.57
C ILE A 130 21.27 -1.12 -6.53
N ARG A 131 19.97 -0.91 -6.39
CA ARG A 131 18.97 -1.54 -7.27
C ARG A 131 18.71 -0.81 -8.59
N GLY A 132 19.29 0.35 -8.81
CA GLY A 132 19.23 1.04 -10.10
C GLY A 132 17.82 1.39 -10.61
N SER A 133 16.76 1.14 -9.85
CA SER A 133 15.41 1.51 -10.22
C SER A 133 15.02 2.82 -9.52
N GLN A 134 14.70 3.79 -10.34
CA GLN A 134 14.15 5.05 -9.86
C GLN A 134 12.74 4.81 -9.34
N THR A 135 12.52 5.05 -8.05
CA THR A 135 11.19 5.02 -7.46
C THR A 135 10.70 6.45 -7.28
N ARG A 136 9.55 6.74 -7.84
CA ARG A 136 8.94 8.07 -7.73
C ARG A 136 7.80 8.03 -6.72
N GLY A 137 7.61 9.14 -6.04
CA GLY A 137 6.42 9.35 -5.23
C GLY A 137 5.16 9.22 -6.08
N THR A 138 4.12 8.68 -5.49
CA THR A 138 2.81 8.52 -6.14
C THR A 138 1.72 8.87 -5.15
N SER A 139 0.61 9.38 -5.67
CA SER A 139 -0.58 9.63 -4.87
C SER A 139 -1.83 9.32 -5.67
N GLY A 140 -2.87 8.96 -4.99
CA GLY A 140 -4.18 8.71 -5.57
C GLY A 140 -5.28 8.82 -4.54
N SER A 141 -6.49 9.04 -5.01
CA SER A 141 -7.69 9.05 -4.18
C SER A 141 -8.85 8.42 -4.93
N PHE A 142 -9.78 7.88 -4.18
CA PHE A 142 -11.08 7.50 -4.69
C PHE A 142 -12.16 7.80 -3.68
N ASP A 143 -13.34 8.12 -4.20
CA ASP A 143 -14.56 8.33 -3.43
C ASP A 143 -15.52 7.17 -3.73
N LEU A 144 -16.09 6.60 -2.68
CA LEU A 144 -17.06 5.52 -2.75
C LEU A 144 -18.34 5.99 -2.09
N ASP A 145 -19.37 6.14 -2.90
CA ASP A 145 -20.72 6.48 -2.44
C ASP A 145 -21.62 5.26 -2.65
N SER A 146 -22.34 4.85 -1.64
CA SER A 146 -23.33 3.79 -1.78
C SER A 146 -24.61 4.09 -1.02
N GLU A 147 -25.73 3.70 -1.63
CA GLU A 147 -27.05 3.72 -1.04
C GLU A 147 -27.63 2.31 -1.07
N TYR A 148 -28.32 1.92 -0.02
CA TYR A 148 -28.86 0.57 0.09
C TYR A 148 -30.24 0.56 0.73
N LEU A 149 -31.01 -0.44 0.31
CA LEU A 149 -32.30 -0.78 0.86
C LEU A 149 -32.35 -2.28 1.13
N GLU A 150 -32.79 -2.66 2.30
CA GLU A 150 -33.05 -4.04 2.66
C GLU A 150 -34.49 -4.17 3.17
N LEU A 151 -35.18 -5.22 2.74
CA LEU A 151 -36.54 -5.53 3.15
C LEU A 151 -36.61 -6.98 3.59
N SER A 152 -37.26 -7.23 4.72
CA SER A 152 -37.59 -8.58 5.20
C SER A 152 -39.12 -8.71 5.29
N ILE A 153 -39.68 -9.62 4.50
CA ILE A 153 -41.12 -9.77 4.33
C ILE A 153 -41.53 -11.18 4.81
N PRO A 154 -42.17 -11.30 5.97
CA PRO A 154 -42.72 -12.57 6.42
C PRO A 154 -43.96 -12.93 5.60
N ILE A 155 -43.99 -14.12 5.02
CA ILE A 155 -45.09 -14.62 4.16
C ILE A 155 -46.03 -15.54 4.94
N LEU A 156 -45.45 -16.46 5.71
CA LEU A 156 -46.20 -17.42 6.51
C LEU A 156 -45.53 -17.58 7.88
N SER A 157 -46.36 -17.73 8.92
CA SER A 157 -45.88 -18.06 10.27
C SER A 157 -46.84 -19.04 10.93
N ASP A 158 -46.28 -19.89 11.81
CA ASP A 158 -47.01 -20.83 12.67
C ASP A 158 -47.97 -21.80 11.96
N MET A 159 -47.72 -22.13 10.68
CA MET A 159 -48.47 -23.09 9.92
C MET A 159 -47.79 -24.49 9.90
N PRO A 160 -48.56 -25.58 9.71
CA PRO A 160 -47.97 -26.89 9.52
C PRO A 160 -47.01 -26.89 8.33
N PHE A 161 -45.74 -27.34 8.54
CA PHE A 161 -44.67 -27.36 7.57
C PHE A 161 -44.21 -25.97 7.06
N ALA A 162 -44.69 -24.89 7.68
CA ALA A 162 -44.32 -23.52 7.35
C ALA A 162 -44.28 -22.65 8.64
N LYS A 163 -43.36 -23.02 9.55
CA LYS A 163 -43.24 -22.32 10.82
C LYS A 163 -42.79 -20.87 10.64
N ASP A 164 -41.95 -20.63 9.65
CA ASP A 164 -41.48 -19.30 9.29
C ASP A 164 -41.06 -19.33 7.81
N VAL A 165 -41.77 -18.56 7.01
CA VAL A 165 -41.41 -18.34 5.60
C VAL A 165 -41.28 -16.87 5.37
N ARG A 166 -40.09 -16.43 4.96
CA ARG A 166 -39.85 -15.02 4.65
C ARG A 166 -39.04 -14.86 3.40
N ILE A 167 -39.21 -13.73 2.76
CA ILE A 167 -38.42 -13.26 1.63
C ILE A 167 -37.64 -12.06 2.11
N ASP A 168 -36.31 -12.12 1.90
CA ASP A 168 -35.43 -10.99 2.15
C ASP A 168 -34.98 -10.46 0.79
N TYR A 169 -35.09 -9.14 0.58
CA TYR A 169 -34.68 -8.46 -0.62
C TYR A 169 -33.68 -7.35 -0.24
N GLY A 170 -32.56 -7.31 -0.94
CA GLY A 170 -31.55 -6.28 -0.80
C GLY A 170 -31.30 -5.60 -2.14
N TYR A 171 -31.16 -4.29 -2.13
CA TYR A 171 -30.71 -3.48 -3.26
C TYR A 171 -29.60 -2.55 -2.81
N ARG A 172 -28.54 -2.46 -3.59
CA ARG A 172 -27.45 -1.53 -3.34
C ARG A 172 -26.96 -0.91 -4.65
N GLU A 173 -26.93 0.41 -4.65
CA GLU A 173 -26.25 1.18 -5.67
C GLU A 173 -24.89 1.63 -5.13
N LEU A 174 -23.84 1.50 -5.93
CA LEU A 174 -22.46 1.81 -5.59
C LEU A 174 -21.84 2.65 -6.69
N GLU A 175 -21.39 3.85 -6.36
CA GLU A 175 -20.61 4.70 -7.24
C GLU A 175 -19.17 4.80 -6.75
N ASN A 176 -18.23 4.48 -7.62
CA ASN A 176 -16.81 4.60 -7.36
C ASN A 176 -16.20 5.64 -8.30
N THR A 177 -15.77 6.75 -7.74
CA THR A 177 -15.16 7.86 -8.47
C THR A 177 -13.68 7.96 -8.12
N ASN A 178 -12.83 7.91 -9.12
CA ASN A 178 -11.41 8.20 -9.01
C ASN A 178 -10.99 9.30 -9.99
N SER A 179 -9.74 9.71 -9.97
CA SER A 179 -9.21 10.80 -10.80
C SER A 179 -9.37 10.58 -12.32
N LEU A 180 -9.67 9.36 -12.77
CA LEU A 180 -9.75 8.99 -14.19
C LEU A 180 -11.17 8.73 -14.66
N ARG A 181 -12.02 8.17 -13.81
CA ARG A 181 -13.39 7.76 -14.18
C ARG A 181 -14.29 7.60 -12.95
N THR A 182 -15.58 7.66 -13.22
CA THR A 182 -16.64 7.22 -12.32
C THR A 182 -17.25 5.94 -12.87
N ASN A 183 -17.44 4.93 -12.03
CA ASN A 183 -18.14 3.70 -12.35
C ASN A 183 -19.27 3.52 -11.34
N ALA A 184 -20.46 3.23 -11.86
CA ALA A 184 -21.62 2.90 -11.06
C ALA A 184 -21.96 1.41 -11.22
N TYR A 185 -22.41 0.79 -10.15
CA TYR A 185 -22.79 -0.63 -10.07
C TYR A 185 -24.05 -0.76 -9.26
N ASP A 186 -25.01 -1.50 -9.80
CA ASP A 186 -26.20 -1.90 -9.10
C ASP A 186 -26.10 -3.37 -8.72
N VAL A 187 -26.46 -3.69 -7.51
CA VAL A 187 -26.49 -5.06 -7.01
C VAL A 187 -27.82 -5.28 -6.31
N ASP A 188 -28.53 -6.31 -6.73
CA ASP A 188 -29.72 -6.79 -6.06
C ASP A 188 -29.52 -8.23 -5.59
N ALA A 189 -30.18 -8.58 -4.52
CA ALA A 189 -30.15 -9.89 -3.93
C ALA A 189 -31.55 -10.27 -3.43
N LEU A 190 -31.97 -11.46 -3.77
CA LEU A 190 -33.24 -12.03 -3.31
C LEU A 190 -32.94 -13.32 -2.57
N SER A 191 -33.47 -13.47 -1.37
CA SER A 191 -33.37 -14.72 -0.64
C SER A 191 -34.73 -15.19 -0.08
N LEU A 192 -34.91 -16.49 -0.05
CA LEU A 192 -36.00 -17.17 0.57
C LEU A 192 -35.50 -17.95 1.78
N PHE A 193 -36.11 -17.70 2.92
CA PHE A 193 -35.95 -18.51 4.11
C PHE A 193 -37.23 -19.27 4.40
N TRP A 194 -37.11 -20.58 4.56
CA TRP A 194 -38.25 -21.45 4.87
C TRP A 194 -37.89 -22.40 6.01
N ARG A 195 -38.43 -22.16 7.19
CA ARG A 195 -38.38 -23.08 8.32
C ARG A 195 -39.55 -24.04 8.29
N VAL A 196 -39.27 -25.29 7.92
CA VAL A 196 -40.29 -26.34 7.77
C VAL A 196 -40.74 -26.84 9.13
N THR A 197 -39.78 -27.09 10.02
CA THR A 197 -39.99 -27.53 11.41
C THR A 197 -39.03 -26.75 12.33
N ASP A 198 -39.07 -27.01 13.63
CA ASP A 198 -38.12 -26.39 14.55
C ASP A 198 -36.68 -26.83 14.29
N GLU A 199 -36.48 -27.97 13.64
CA GLU A 199 -35.18 -28.60 13.39
C GLU A 199 -34.69 -28.43 11.95
N VAL A 200 -35.60 -28.14 10.99
CA VAL A 200 -35.26 -28.09 9.55
C VAL A 200 -35.61 -26.74 8.98
N ALA A 201 -34.62 -26.07 8.38
CA ALA A 201 -34.78 -24.85 7.60
C ALA A 201 -34.06 -24.97 6.26
N ILE A 202 -34.66 -24.35 5.23
CA ILE A 202 -34.15 -24.29 3.86
C ILE A 202 -33.87 -22.82 3.54
N ARG A 203 -32.77 -22.56 2.87
CA ARG A 203 -32.41 -21.24 2.30
C ARG A 203 -32.12 -21.37 0.82
N ALA A 204 -32.63 -20.43 0.05
CA ALA A 204 -32.26 -20.25 -1.36
C ALA A 204 -31.96 -18.75 -1.58
N SER A 205 -30.95 -18.42 -2.36
CA SER A 205 -30.59 -17.04 -2.68
C SER A 205 -30.08 -16.93 -4.11
N GLU A 206 -30.37 -15.82 -4.73
CA GLU A 206 -29.84 -15.41 -6.02
C GLU A 206 -29.23 -14.02 -5.90
#